data_b824fa8ac0f50f5743dbb1cd4e9398b9
#
_entry.id   b824fa8ac0f50f5743dbb1cd4e9398b9
#
_cell.length_a   1.000
_cell.length_b   1.000
_cell.length_c   1.000
_cell.angle_alpha   90.00
_cell.angle_beta   90.00
_cell.angle_gamma   90.00
#
_symmetry.space_group_name_H-M   'P 1'
#
loop_
_entity.id
_entity.type
_entity.pdbx_description
1 polymer ?
#
loop_
_entity_poly.entity_id
_entity_poly.type
_entity_poly.pdbx_seq_one_letter_code
_entity_poly.pdbx_strand_id
1 'polypeptide(L)'
;MHDLVDFKGAIHVHSRYSDGSDGMETIIAAARAAGLDYVLVSDHNVLKAKTLGWEGWHDGVLVIIGCEISPPRSGHVLALSIHDCDGMKKMSPPEYLRRVREQGGIAFVAHPSGNEIRDFNLNLASWKDWDNPDYHGMEIWSYMHDWIEGCHIRNMLEYIRNPQDHITGPQPDVLQLWDQLAQSRRIVGLGALDNHAANLPFRKLPWKILKVFPHEQVFRTVRTHVLIPPPSRTNHGDVDSFIDALARGRCFIDYALLGDGTGFQFTASQDGLDYQMGDSLPAGRPVGFRVQCPQPAEIILLRDGAAELAADGTALEHSTDGRPGAYRVEARINRKPWLFSNHICVRAGEEEGKKKRR
;
A
#
# COMPACT_ATOMS: atom_id res chain seq x y z
N MET A 1 7.91 -9.81 -22.21
CA MET A 1 7.83 -9.18 -20.85
C MET A 1 9.24 -9.01 -20.34
N HIS A 2 9.61 -7.84 -19.80
CA HIS A 2 10.85 -7.74 -19.04
C HIS A 2 10.68 -8.60 -17.78
N ASP A 3 11.71 -9.36 -17.43
CA ASP A 3 11.72 -10.15 -16.20
C ASP A 3 11.65 -9.18 -15.00
N LEU A 4 10.44 -9.01 -14.42
CA LEU A 4 10.27 -8.21 -13.23
C LEU A 4 10.61 -9.06 -12.00
N VAL A 5 11.24 -8.44 -11.03
CA VAL A 5 11.56 -9.04 -9.73
C VAL A 5 10.49 -8.61 -8.73
N ASP A 6 10.04 -9.54 -7.93
CA ASP A 6 9.12 -9.31 -6.82
C ASP A 6 9.92 -8.78 -5.61
N PHE A 7 9.76 -7.48 -5.33
CA PHE A 7 10.37 -6.77 -4.23
C PHE A 7 9.36 -6.62 -3.09
N LYS A 8 9.53 -7.39 -2.03
CA LYS A 8 8.65 -7.35 -0.86
C LYS A 8 9.16 -6.41 0.21
N GLY A 9 8.28 -5.63 0.82
CA GLY A 9 8.70 -4.69 1.86
C GLY A 9 7.58 -4.10 2.67
N ALA A 10 7.98 -3.20 3.56
CA ALA A 10 7.13 -2.47 4.48
C ALA A 10 6.95 -1.03 4.02
N ILE A 11 5.70 -0.57 3.98
CA ILE A 11 5.32 0.81 3.66
C ILE A 11 4.72 1.47 4.91
N HIS A 12 4.94 2.78 5.05
CA HIS A 12 4.44 3.62 6.12
C HIS A 12 5.06 3.26 7.48
N VAL A 13 6.30 3.68 7.63
CA VAL A 13 7.10 3.43 8.82
C VAL A 13 7.62 4.76 9.35
N HIS A 14 7.54 4.96 10.67
CA HIS A 14 8.02 6.17 11.32
C HIS A 14 9.32 5.92 12.07
N SER A 15 10.24 6.87 11.95
CA SER A 15 11.51 6.87 12.64
C SER A 15 11.54 7.90 13.77
N ARG A 16 12.63 7.93 14.52
CA ARG A 16 12.87 8.95 15.57
C ARG A 16 12.99 10.38 15.02
N TYR A 17 12.92 10.59 13.72
CA TYR A 17 12.90 11.94 13.14
C TYR A 17 11.53 12.59 13.19
N SER A 18 10.48 11.79 13.44
CA SER A 18 9.15 12.29 13.83
C SER A 18 8.76 11.75 15.21
N ASP A 19 7.89 10.79 15.30
CA ASP A 19 7.33 10.23 16.54
C ASP A 19 7.51 8.71 16.67
N GLY A 20 8.20 8.08 15.75
CA GLY A 20 8.69 6.71 15.91
C GLY A 20 9.81 6.64 16.96
N SER A 21 9.97 5.46 17.58
CA SER A 21 10.96 5.29 18.65
C SER A 21 12.35 4.88 18.16
N ASP A 22 12.47 4.32 16.96
CA ASP A 22 13.71 3.72 16.48
C ASP A 22 14.44 4.61 15.45
N GLY A 23 15.77 4.47 15.41
CA GLY A 23 16.61 5.08 14.38
C GLY A 23 16.64 4.25 13.10
N MET A 24 17.15 4.85 12.03
CA MET A 24 17.22 4.21 10.71
C MET A 24 17.99 2.88 10.74
N GLU A 25 19.08 2.82 11.50
CA GLU A 25 19.90 1.61 11.64
C GLU A 25 19.09 0.43 12.21
N THR A 26 18.23 0.71 13.21
CA THR A 26 17.36 -0.30 13.82
C THR A 26 16.25 -0.74 12.85
N ILE A 27 15.66 0.21 12.12
CA ILE A 27 14.63 -0.06 11.12
C ILE A 27 15.19 -0.93 9.99
N ILE A 28 16.37 -0.60 9.47
CA ILE A 28 17.05 -1.35 8.41
C ILE A 28 17.42 -2.76 8.88
N ALA A 29 17.97 -2.88 10.09
CA ALA A 29 18.31 -4.18 10.68
C ALA A 29 17.06 -5.07 10.84
N ALA A 30 15.93 -4.50 11.28
CA ALA A 30 14.66 -5.20 11.42
C ALA A 30 14.10 -5.63 10.04
N ALA A 31 14.17 -4.77 9.02
CA ALA A 31 13.77 -5.09 7.66
C ALA A 31 14.58 -6.26 7.09
N ARG A 32 15.90 -6.21 7.24
CA ARG A 32 16.81 -7.32 6.86
C ARG A 32 16.48 -8.61 7.61
N ALA A 33 16.27 -8.54 8.93
CA ALA A 33 15.92 -9.72 9.75
C ALA A 33 14.55 -10.32 9.40
N ALA A 34 13.63 -9.49 8.87
CA ALA A 34 12.34 -9.92 8.35
C ALA A 34 12.42 -10.44 6.90
N GLY A 35 13.58 -10.36 6.24
CA GLY A 35 13.77 -10.76 4.84
C GLY A 35 13.08 -9.84 3.86
N LEU A 36 12.96 -8.55 4.19
CA LEU A 36 12.42 -7.55 3.29
C LEU A 36 13.50 -7.04 2.33
N ASP A 37 13.09 -6.77 1.09
CA ASP A 37 13.94 -6.20 0.06
C ASP A 37 14.01 -4.68 0.16
N TYR A 38 12.95 -4.05 0.70
CA TYR A 38 12.88 -2.61 0.89
C TYR A 38 12.11 -2.22 2.17
N VAL A 39 12.30 -0.97 2.61
CA VAL A 39 11.49 -0.30 3.61
C VAL A 39 11.21 1.15 3.17
N LEU A 40 9.94 1.57 3.24
CA LEU A 40 9.53 2.94 2.98
C LEU A 40 9.24 3.65 4.31
N VAL A 41 10.11 4.61 4.65
CA VAL A 41 10.00 5.46 5.83
C VAL A 41 9.36 6.78 5.45
N SER A 42 8.32 7.18 6.16
CA SER A 42 7.47 8.34 5.85
C SER A 42 7.19 9.20 7.09
N ASP A 43 8.24 9.70 7.70
CA ASP A 43 8.15 10.53 8.91
C ASP A 43 7.18 11.71 8.75
N HIS A 44 6.45 12.05 9.80
CA HIS A 44 5.48 13.15 9.80
C HIS A 44 6.09 14.50 9.46
N ASN A 45 5.69 15.07 8.33
CA ASN A 45 5.98 16.46 7.91
C ASN A 45 7.47 16.82 7.86
N VAL A 46 8.35 15.84 7.70
CA VAL A 46 9.80 16.04 7.59
C VAL A 46 10.44 15.07 6.59
N LEU A 47 11.50 15.52 5.94
CA LEU A 47 12.37 14.71 5.08
C LEU A 47 13.76 14.54 5.68
N LYS A 48 13.86 14.53 7.02
CA LYS A 48 15.14 14.52 7.72
C LYS A 48 16.00 13.30 7.39
N ALA A 49 15.40 12.12 7.28
CA ALA A 49 16.12 10.92 6.87
C ALA A 49 16.73 11.09 5.47
N LYS A 50 16.01 11.69 4.51
CA LYS A 50 16.51 11.95 3.16
C LYS A 50 17.67 12.93 3.15
N THR A 51 17.56 14.03 3.90
CA THR A 51 18.66 15.03 4.00
C THR A 51 19.92 14.50 4.66
N LEU A 52 19.80 13.43 5.45
CA LEU A 52 20.94 12.74 6.08
C LEU A 52 21.50 11.59 5.21
N GLY A 53 20.98 11.38 4.00
CA GLY A 53 21.50 10.40 3.05
C GLY A 53 21.05 8.94 3.30
N TRP A 54 19.91 8.74 3.97
CA TRP A 54 19.39 7.40 4.22
C TRP A 54 18.60 6.79 3.04
N GLU A 55 18.31 7.55 1.98
CA GLU A 55 17.68 7.00 0.79
C GLU A 55 18.67 6.21 -0.05
N GLY A 56 18.30 5.00 -0.46
CA GLY A 56 19.13 4.08 -1.25
C GLY A 56 19.44 2.76 -0.54
N TRP A 57 20.47 2.05 -1.01
CA TRP A 57 20.82 0.73 -0.50
C TRP A 57 21.63 0.80 0.81
N HIS A 58 21.13 0.08 1.84
CA HIS A 58 21.79 -0.11 3.12
C HIS A 58 21.67 -1.58 3.54
N ASP A 59 22.78 -2.23 3.78
CA ASP A 59 22.87 -3.65 4.23
C ASP A 59 21.98 -4.63 3.44
N GLY A 60 21.81 -4.37 2.12
CA GLY A 60 21.01 -5.20 1.22
C GLY A 60 19.52 -4.87 1.21
N VAL A 61 19.08 -3.85 1.94
CA VAL A 61 17.70 -3.32 1.94
C VAL A 61 17.67 -1.99 1.19
N LEU A 62 16.72 -1.81 0.26
CA LEU A 62 16.48 -0.54 -0.40
C LEU A 62 15.61 0.35 0.51
N VAL A 63 16.18 1.45 0.98
CA VAL A 63 15.48 2.43 1.80
C VAL A 63 14.87 3.50 0.90
N ILE A 64 13.55 3.63 0.96
CA ILE A 64 12.79 4.69 0.29
C ILE A 64 12.37 5.70 1.34
N ILE A 65 12.63 6.99 1.08
CA ILE A 65 12.24 8.05 2.00
C ILE A 65 11.12 8.89 1.40
N GLY A 66 10.01 8.90 2.10
CA GLY A 66 8.87 9.77 1.85
C GLY A 66 8.59 10.69 3.03
N CYS A 67 7.44 11.33 2.98
CA CYS A 67 6.91 12.18 4.05
C CYS A 67 5.42 11.89 4.21
N GLU A 68 4.96 11.60 5.40
CA GLU A 68 3.55 11.67 5.69
C GLU A 68 3.15 13.12 5.97
N ILE A 69 2.43 13.72 5.03
CA ILE A 69 1.85 15.06 5.22
C ILE A 69 0.61 14.88 6.09
N SER A 70 0.68 15.37 7.33
CA SER A 70 -0.30 15.12 8.40
C SER A 70 -0.86 16.43 8.94
N PRO A 71 -1.83 17.04 8.26
CA PRO A 71 -2.55 18.21 8.79
C PRO A 71 -3.43 17.82 9.98
N PRO A 72 -3.56 18.64 11.03
CA PRO A 72 -4.25 18.27 12.27
C PRO A 72 -5.75 17.96 12.14
N ARG A 73 -6.39 18.31 11.04
CA ARG A 73 -7.87 18.24 10.88
C ARG A 73 -8.32 17.71 9.52
N SER A 74 -7.43 17.16 8.73
CA SER A 74 -7.75 16.53 7.45
C SER A 74 -7.03 15.20 7.31
N GLY A 75 -7.44 14.37 6.36
CA GLY A 75 -6.77 13.11 6.07
C GLY A 75 -5.31 13.32 5.68
N HIS A 76 -4.52 12.29 5.86
CA HIS A 76 -3.07 12.29 5.64
C HIS A 76 -2.73 11.70 4.26
N VAL A 77 -1.53 12.00 3.77
CA VAL A 77 -1.00 11.39 2.55
C VAL A 77 0.47 11.04 2.70
N LEU A 78 0.86 9.92 2.12
CA LEU A 78 2.26 9.57 1.89
C LEU A 78 2.71 10.26 0.60
N ALA A 79 3.63 11.20 0.71
CA ALA A 79 4.24 11.90 -0.42
C ALA A 79 5.65 11.35 -0.67
N LEU A 80 5.89 10.84 -1.88
CA LEU A 80 7.15 10.21 -2.29
C LEU A 80 7.77 10.98 -3.43
N SER A 81 9.07 10.82 -3.61
CA SER A 81 9.84 11.51 -4.67
C SER A 81 9.75 13.03 -4.60
N ILE A 82 9.63 13.57 -3.38
CA ILE A 82 9.66 15.00 -3.11
C ILE A 82 10.99 15.40 -2.45
N HIS A 83 11.33 16.69 -2.58
CA HIS A 83 12.55 17.24 -1.99
C HIS A 83 12.26 18.28 -0.90
N ASP A 84 11.01 18.74 -0.80
CA ASP A 84 10.56 19.70 0.21
C ASP A 84 9.11 19.39 0.67
N CYS A 85 8.87 19.39 1.97
CA CYS A 85 7.55 19.27 2.57
C CYS A 85 7.23 20.41 3.57
N ASP A 86 8.09 21.43 3.64
CA ASP A 86 7.94 22.52 4.61
C ASP A 86 6.63 23.28 4.43
N GLY A 87 5.92 23.45 5.54
CA GLY A 87 4.65 24.17 5.56
C GLY A 87 3.43 23.39 5.00
N MET A 88 3.60 22.23 4.37
CA MET A 88 2.51 21.48 3.75
C MET A 88 1.45 21.06 4.77
N LYS A 89 1.80 20.76 6.02
CA LYS A 89 0.84 20.46 7.10
C LYS A 89 -0.13 21.59 7.46
N LYS A 90 0.08 22.79 6.93
CA LYS A 90 -0.80 23.96 7.12
C LYS A 90 -1.68 24.22 5.90
N MET A 91 -1.49 23.48 4.82
CA MET A 91 -2.22 23.60 3.56
C MET A 91 -3.45 22.73 3.58
N SER A 92 -4.42 23.06 2.74
CA SER A 92 -5.56 22.18 2.43
C SER A 92 -5.13 21.01 1.54
N PRO A 93 -5.90 19.89 1.50
CA PRO A 93 -5.58 18.75 0.65
C PRO A 93 -5.29 19.10 -0.82
N PRO A 94 -6.08 19.90 -1.52
CA PRO A 94 -5.75 20.29 -2.89
C PRO A 94 -4.44 21.08 -3.04
N GLU A 95 -4.09 21.88 -2.03
CA GLU A 95 -2.86 22.70 -2.08
C GLU A 95 -1.61 21.86 -1.90
N TYR A 96 -1.58 20.96 -0.88
CA TYR A 96 -0.38 20.16 -0.69
C TYR A 96 -0.24 19.06 -1.76
N LEU A 97 -1.35 18.47 -2.26
CA LEU A 97 -1.29 17.52 -3.37
C LEU A 97 -0.72 18.17 -4.64
N ARG A 98 -1.20 19.38 -4.97
CA ARG A 98 -0.64 20.15 -6.08
C ARG A 98 0.86 20.40 -5.88
N ARG A 99 1.29 20.76 -4.67
CA ARG A 99 2.72 20.99 -4.37
C ARG A 99 3.55 19.71 -4.47
N VAL A 100 3.01 18.54 -4.11
CA VAL A 100 3.66 17.25 -4.35
C VAL A 100 3.83 17.02 -5.85
N ARG A 101 2.76 17.20 -6.64
CA ARG A 101 2.81 17.07 -8.10
C ARG A 101 3.78 18.02 -8.77
N GLU A 102 3.83 19.29 -8.34
CA GLU A 102 4.74 20.31 -8.88
C GLU A 102 6.23 19.95 -8.66
N GLN A 103 6.54 19.12 -7.67
CA GLN A 103 7.87 18.55 -7.44
C GLN A 103 8.14 17.27 -8.26
N GLY A 104 7.17 16.80 -9.07
CA GLY A 104 7.27 15.51 -9.73
C GLY A 104 7.03 14.33 -8.80
N GLY A 105 6.54 14.58 -7.59
CA GLY A 105 6.25 13.56 -6.58
C GLY A 105 4.93 12.82 -6.84
N ILE A 106 4.76 11.72 -6.13
CA ILE A 106 3.53 10.93 -6.09
C ILE A 106 2.94 10.92 -4.68
N ALA A 107 1.62 10.82 -4.59
CA ALA A 107 0.91 10.85 -3.31
C ALA A 107 -0.05 9.66 -3.19
N PHE A 108 -0.13 9.08 -1.99
CA PHE A 108 -1.09 8.04 -1.63
C PHE A 108 -1.83 8.48 -0.37
N VAL A 109 -3.16 8.35 -0.37
CA VAL A 109 -3.98 8.65 0.81
C VAL A 109 -3.68 7.61 1.88
N ALA A 110 -3.22 8.06 3.05
CA ALA A 110 -2.94 7.21 4.20
C ALA A 110 -4.23 6.94 4.98
N HIS A 111 -4.38 5.70 5.49
CA HIS A 111 -5.51 5.26 6.36
C HIS A 111 -6.82 6.02 6.12
N PRO A 112 -7.44 5.88 4.94
CA PRO A 112 -8.45 6.80 4.39
C PRO A 112 -9.75 6.92 5.21
N SER A 113 -10.15 5.88 5.93
CA SER A 113 -11.35 5.91 6.78
C SER A 113 -11.20 6.81 8.01
N GLY A 114 -9.95 7.11 8.41
CA GLY A 114 -9.70 7.74 9.70
C GLY A 114 -10.19 6.87 10.86
N ASN A 115 -9.94 7.27 12.09
CA ASN A 115 -10.49 6.60 13.26
C ASN A 115 -10.65 7.60 14.41
N GLU A 116 -11.83 7.63 15.03
CA GLU A 116 -12.03 8.29 16.32
C GLU A 116 -11.97 7.26 17.44
N ILE A 117 -10.84 7.19 18.16
CA ILE A 117 -10.67 6.27 19.28
C ILE A 117 -10.65 7.08 20.56
N ARG A 118 -11.84 7.22 21.16
CA ARG A 118 -12.07 8.06 22.34
C ARG A 118 -11.22 7.66 23.54
N ASP A 119 -11.02 6.35 23.75
CA ASP A 119 -10.24 5.81 24.87
C ASP A 119 -8.78 6.26 24.86
N PHE A 120 -8.24 6.57 23.68
CA PHE A 120 -6.84 6.99 23.49
C PHE A 120 -6.72 8.46 23.07
N ASN A 121 -7.84 9.18 22.97
CA ASN A 121 -7.91 10.56 22.49
C ASN A 121 -7.25 10.72 21.10
N LEU A 122 -7.34 9.67 20.28
CA LEU A 122 -6.90 9.68 18.89
C LEU A 122 -8.08 10.07 18.01
N ASN A 123 -7.89 11.12 17.23
CA ASN A 123 -8.86 11.58 16.24
C ASN A 123 -8.14 11.74 14.92
N LEU A 124 -8.17 10.68 14.12
CA LEU A 124 -7.62 10.65 12.77
C LEU A 124 -8.74 10.99 11.78
N ALA A 125 -8.62 12.13 11.14
CA ALA A 125 -9.61 12.61 10.19
C ALA A 125 -9.64 11.70 8.95
N SER A 126 -10.84 11.30 8.53
CA SER A 126 -11.04 10.60 7.27
C SER A 126 -10.71 11.48 6.07
N TRP A 127 -10.23 10.85 5.00
CA TRP A 127 -10.07 11.54 3.71
C TRP A 127 -11.43 11.89 3.09
N LYS A 128 -11.54 13.06 2.48
CA LYS A 128 -12.81 13.55 1.89
C LYS A 128 -12.66 14.06 0.46
N ASP A 129 -11.43 14.32 0.00
CA ASP A 129 -11.16 14.95 -1.31
C ASP A 129 -10.93 13.90 -2.39
N TRP A 130 -11.92 12.98 -2.57
CA TRP A 130 -11.83 11.84 -3.47
C TRP A 130 -11.84 12.21 -4.95
N ASP A 131 -12.39 13.35 -5.31
CA ASP A 131 -12.45 13.85 -6.70
C ASP A 131 -11.14 14.49 -7.15
N ASN A 132 -10.19 14.71 -6.25
CA ASN A 132 -8.90 15.30 -6.56
C ASN A 132 -8.08 14.35 -7.46
N PRO A 133 -7.56 14.82 -8.61
CA PRO A 133 -6.79 13.97 -9.51
C PRO A 133 -5.33 13.77 -9.10
N ASP A 134 -4.82 14.54 -8.14
CA ASP A 134 -3.38 14.67 -7.85
C ASP A 134 -2.85 13.60 -6.86
N TYR A 135 -3.67 12.63 -6.45
CA TYR A 135 -3.18 11.45 -5.74
C TYR A 135 -3.22 10.20 -6.64
N HIS A 136 -2.30 9.26 -6.42
CA HIS A 136 -2.09 8.08 -7.24
C HIS A 136 -2.80 6.84 -6.70
N GLY A 137 -3.09 6.82 -5.41
CA GLY A 137 -3.68 5.66 -4.75
C GLY A 137 -3.98 5.91 -3.29
N MET A 138 -4.22 4.82 -2.57
CA MET A 138 -4.53 4.84 -1.14
C MET A 138 -4.07 3.57 -0.43
N GLU A 139 -3.93 3.65 0.85
CA GLU A 139 -3.81 2.47 1.71
C GLU A 139 -5.17 1.78 1.78
N ILE A 140 -5.25 0.57 1.23
CA ILE A 140 -6.45 -0.24 1.35
C ILE A 140 -6.42 -1.12 2.60
N TRP A 141 -5.22 -1.33 3.14
CA TRP A 141 -4.99 -2.04 4.39
C TRP A 141 -3.91 -1.35 5.20
N SER A 142 -4.26 -0.74 6.33
CA SER A 142 -3.31 -0.21 7.30
C SER A 142 -3.32 -1.09 8.56
N TYR A 143 -2.20 -1.76 8.86
CA TYR A 143 -2.09 -2.73 9.96
C TYR A 143 -2.44 -2.13 11.32
N MET A 144 -1.89 -0.94 11.62
CA MET A 144 -2.17 -0.25 12.90
C MET A 144 -3.62 0.16 13.02
N HIS A 145 -4.24 0.60 11.92
CA HIS A 145 -5.64 1.03 11.92
C HIS A 145 -6.61 -0.15 12.07
N ASP A 146 -6.33 -1.29 11.40
CA ASP A 146 -7.08 -2.53 11.58
C ASP A 146 -7.00 -3.01 13.04
N TRP A 147 -5.77 -3.02 13.61
CA TRP A 147 -5.58 -3.44 15.00
C TRP A 147 -6.29 -2.54 16.01
N ILE A 148 -6.21 -1.20 15.83
CA ILE A 148 -6.69 -0.25 16.84
C ILE A 148 -8.21 -0.12 16.83
N GLU A 149 -8.90 -0.49 15.75
CA GLU A 149 -10.35 -0.33 15.59
C GLU A 149 -11.14 -1.06 16.69
N GLY A 150 -10.70 -2.25 17.09
CA GLY A 150 -11.32 -3.02 18.17
C GLY A 150 -10.65 -2.86 19.54
N CYS A 151 -9.61 -2.01 19.66
CA CYS A 151 -8.83 -1.85 20.88
C CYS A 151 -9.49 -0.84 21.81
N HIS A 152 -9.66 -1.24 23.07
CA HIS A 152 -10.18 -0.41 24.18
C HIS A 152 -9.29 -0.54 25.41
N ILE A 153 -9.36 0.42 26.33
CA ILE A 153 -8.61 0.36 27.59
C ILE A 153 -8.78 -0.98 28.33
N ARG A 154 -9.95 -1.61 28.23
CA ARG A 154 -10.26 -2.87 28.93
C ARG A 154 -9.62 -4.10 28.30
N ASN A 155 -9.38 -4.13 26.98
CA ASN A 155 -8.79 -5.26 26.26
C ASN A 155 -7.37 -4.99 25.74
N MET A 156 -6.82 -3.79 25.97
CA MET A 156 -5.52 -3.34 25.45
C MET A 156 -4.37 -4.32 25.76
N LEU A 157 -4.33 -4.92 26.97
CA LEU A 157 -3.27 -5.85 27.33
C LEU A 157 -3.32 -7.14 26.50
N GLU A 158 -4.49 -7.60 26.17
CA GLU A 158 -4.71 -8.77 25.32
C GLU A 158 -4.34 -8.44 23.89
N TYR A 159 -4.79 -7.29 23.36
CA TYR A 159 -4.43 -6.78 22.03
C TYR A 159 -2.92 -6.60 21.85
N ILE A 160 -2.19 -6.14 22.87
CA ILE A 160 -0.73 -6.00 22.81
C ILE A 160 -0.02 -7.36 22.88
N ARG A 161 -0.58 -8.34 23.61
CA ARG A 161 0.03 -9.68 23.71
C ARG A 161 -0.11 -10.52 22.45
N ASN A 162 -1.27 -10.42 21.82
CA ASN A 162 -1.66 -11.25 20.68
C ASN A 162 -2.16 -10.37 19.52
N PRO A 163 -1.34 -9.43 19.00
CA PRO A 163 -1.80 -8.44 18.04
C PRO A 163 -2.36 -9.06 16.77
N GLN A 164 -1.81 -10.19 16.33
CA GLN A 164 -2.24 -10.91 15.11
C GLN A 164 -3.64 -11.50 15.20
N ASP A 165 -4.14 -11.75 16.41
CA ASP A 165 -5.49 -12.33 16.60
C ASP A 165 -6.61 -11.31 16.38
N HIS A 166 -6.25 -10.03 16.34
CA HIS A 166 -7.14 -8.88 16.19
C HIS A 166 -7.09 -8.23 14.80
N ILE A 167 -6.30 -8.81 13.88
CA ILE A 167 -6.23 -8.34 12.50
C ILE A 167 -7.33 -9.03 11.71
N THR A 168 -8.19 -8.23 11.07
CA THR A 168 -9.38 -8.68 10.34
C THR A 168 -9.24 -8.56 8.84
N GLY A 169 -8.39 -7.65 8.37
CA GLY A 169 -8.17 -7.35 6.95
C GLY A 169 -8.62 -5.94 6.57
N PRO A 170 -8.54 -5.62 5.28
CA PRO A 170 -9.03 -4.34 4.77
C PRO A 170 -10.50 -4.10 5.11
N GLN A 171 -10.84 -2.86 5.47
CA GLN A 171 -12.23 -2.46 5.72
C GLN A 171 -13.06 -2.57 4.42
N PRO A 172 -14.26 -3.19 4.46
CA PRO A 172 -15.08 -3.40 3.27
C PRO A 172 -15.47 -2.14 2.52
N ASP A 173 -15.71 -1.03 3.22
CA ASP A 173 -16.03 0.27 2.64
C ASP A 173 -14.83 0.89 1.91
N VAL A 174 -13.62 0.70 2.42
CA VAL A 174 -12.38 1.11 1.75
C VAL A 174 -12.17 0.32 0.45
N LEU A 175 -12.37 -1.01 0.48
CA LEU A 175 -12.30 -1.83 -0.72
C LEU A 175 -13.35 -1.44 -1.75
N GLN A 176 -14.59 -1.21 -1.33
CA GLN A 176 -15.67 -0.77 -2.21
C GLN A 176 -15.35 0.58 -2.87
N LEU A 177 -14.86 1.53 -2.09
CA LEU A 177 -14.45 2.84 -2.59
C LEU A 177 -13.30 2.73 -3.59
N TRP A 178 -12.29 1.90 -3.28
CA TRP A 178 -11.16 1.66 -4.18
C TRP A 178 -11.62 1.10 -5.51
N ASP A 179 -12.51 0.09 -5.50
CA ASP A 179 -13.10 -0.48 -6.71
C ASP A 179 -13.92 0.54 -7.51
N GLN A 180 -14.69 1.40 -6.85
CA GLN A 180 -15.45 2.48 -7.50
C GLN A 180 -14.54 3.49 -8.20
N LEU A 181 -13.51 3.96 -7.52
CA LEU A 181 -12.54 4.90 -8.09
C LEU A 181 -11.75 4.29 -9.25
N ALA A 182 -11.41 3.00 -9.16
CA ALA A 182 -10.68 2.29 -10.19
C ALA A 182 -11.44 2.18 -11.52
N GLN A 183 -12.77 2.29 -11.52
CA GLN A 183 -13.57 2.31 -12.74
C GLN A 183 -13.29 3.53 -13.63
N SER A 184 -12.95 4.68 -13.03
CA SER A 184 -12.73 5.92 -13.76
C SER A 184 -11.25 6.18 -14.09
N ARG A 185 -10.34 5.86 -13.19
CA ARG A 185 -8.89 6.11 -13.33
C ARG A 185 -8.08 5.05 -12.62
N ARG A 186 -6.77 5.02 -12.85
CA ARG A 186 -5.89 4.17 -12.04
C ARG A 186 -5.87 4.71 -10.61
N ILE A 187 -6.16 3.84 -9.66
CA ILE A 187 -6.01 4.07 -8.22
C ILE A 187 -5.27 2.88 -7.63
N VAL A 188 -4.08 3.12 -7.13
CA VAL A 188 -3.22 2.07 -6.57
C VAL A 188 -3.62 1.76 -5.14
N GLY A 189 -3.80 0.48 -4.82
CA GLY A 189 -4.01 -0.01 -3.46
C GLY A 189 -2.69 -0.42 -2.83
N LEU A 190 -2.42 0.05 -1.61
CA LEU A 190 -1.24 -0.28 -0.82
C LEU A 190 -1.61 -0.97 0.48
N GLY A 191 -0.78 -1.93 0.90
CA GLY A 191 -0.71 -2.43 2.26
C GLY A 191 0.34 -1.63 3.04
N ALA A 192 -0.03 -1.11 4.18
CA ALA A 192 0.80 -0.22 4.97
C ALA A 192 0.80 -0.64 6.45
N LEU A 193 1.79 -0.19 7.20
CA LEU A 193 1.94 -0.56 8.59
C LEU A 193 1.54 0.55 9.55
N ASP A 194 1.86 1.79 9.23
CA ASP A 194 1.79 2.96 10.11
C ASP A 194 2.50 2.70 11.45
N ASN A 195 3.70 2.09 11.34
CA ASN A 195 4.40 1.56 12.50
C ASN A 195 5.39 2.54 13.12
N HIS A 196 5.19 2.82 14.41
CA HIS A 196 5.99 3.74 15.23
C HIS A 196 6.96 3.02 16.18
N ALA A 197 6.82 1.70 16.37
CA ALA A 197 7.53 0.91 17.37
C ALA A 197 7.52 1.60 18.76
N ALA A 198 6.33 2.08 19.18
CA ALA A 198 6.17 3.01 20.28
C ALA A 198 6.69 2.48 21.62
N ASN A 199 7.41 3.32 22.36
CA ASN A 199 7.90 3.02 23.69
C ASN A 199 6.93 3.57 24.74
N LEU A 200 6.13 2.70 25.36
CA LEU A 200 5.18 3.08 26.38
C LEU A 200 5.77 2.82 27.78
N PRO A 201 5.95 3.86 28.61
CA PRO A 201 6.38 3.67 30.01
C PRO A 201 5.25 3.05 30.84
N PHE A 202 5.58 2.10 31.69
CA PHE A 202 4.61 1.57 32.65
C PHE A 202 4.26 2.65 33.70
N ARG A 203 2.97 2.94 33.85
CA ARG A 203 2.47 3.97 34.77
C ARG A 203 3.00 3.81 36.21
N LYS A 204 3.17 2.57 36.68
CA LYS A 204 3.66 2.27 38.06
C LYS A 204 5.16 2.00 38.13
N LEU A 205 5.83 1.81 37.00
CA LEU A 205 7.25 1.47 36.87
C LEU A 205 7.82 2.21 35.66
N PRO A 206 7.98 3.53 35.72
CA PRO A 206 8.33 4.36 34.56
C PRO A 206 9.70 4.02 33.92
N TRP A 207 10.54 3.28 34.66
CA TRP A 207 11.79 2.71 34.13
C TRP A 207 11.62 1.41 33.31
N LYS A 208 10.42 0.79 33.37
CA LYS A 208 10.07 -0.32 32.48
C LYS A 208 9.34 0.21 31.26
N ILE A 209 9.93 0.02 30.11
CA ILE A 209 9.38 0.41 28.82
C ILE A 209 8.76 -0.84 28.19
N LEU A 210 7.51 -0.73 27.78
CA LEU A 210 6.86 -1.70 26.88
C LEU A 210 7.01 -1.18 25.46
N LYS A 211 7.75 -1.90 24.63
CA LYS A 211 7.79 -1.61 23.20
C LYS A 211 6.56 -2.22 22.54
N VAL A 212 5.72 -1.36 21.97
CA VAL A 212 4.52 -1.78 21.25
C VAL A 212 4.85 -1.83 19.77
N PHE A 213 4.56 -2.95 19.13
CA PHE A 213 4.83 -3.19 17.71
C PHE A 213 6.31 -2.98 17.31
N PRO A 214 7.26 -3.77 17.89
CA PRO A 214 8.64 -3.72 17.40
C PRO A 214 8.67 -3.97 15.89
N HIS A 215 9.52 -3.26 15.15
CA HIS A 215 9.63 -3.42 13.70
C HIS A 215 9.87 -4.86 13.26
N GLU A 216 10.70 -5.61 13.99
CA GLU A 216 10.99 -7.03 13.70
C GLU A 216 9.74 -7.93 13.69
N GLN A 217 8.73 -7.59 14.50
CA GLN A 217 7.47 -8.31 14.54
C GLN A 217 6.54 -7.86 13.42
N VAL A 218 6.36 -6.53 13.26
CA VAL A 218 5.36 -5.97 12.35
C VAL A 218 5.78 -6.12 10.88
N PHE A 219 7.07 -6.11 10.57
CA PHE A 219 7.59 -6.34 9.20
C PHE A 219 7.33 -7.75 8.66
N ARG A 220 6.82 -8.65 9.50
CA ARG A 220 6.39 -10.00 9.13
C ARG A 220 4.87 -10.12 8.97
N THR A 221 4.15 -9.01 8.91
CA THR A 221 2.67 -8.98 8.84
C THR A 221 2.19 -8.53 7.47
N VAL A 222 1.62 -7.35 7.33
CA VAL A 222 1.18 -6.79 6.05
C VAL A 222 2.39 -6.27 5.27
N ARG A 223 2.56 -6.77 4.05
CA ARG A 223 3.64 -6.36 3.15
C ARG A 223 3.05 -5.90 1.83
N THR A 224 3.72 -4.97 1.19
CA THR A 224 3.46 -4.63 -0.22
C THR A 224 4.62 -5.17 -1.07
N HIS A 225 4.26 -5.96 -2.07
CA HIS A 225 5.18 -6.47 -3.09
C HIS A 225 5.14 -5.54 -4.29
N VAL A 226 6.29 -5.05 -4.73
CA VAL A 226 6.41 -4.15 -5.89
C VAL A 226 7.21 -4.85 -6.98
N LEU A 227 6.64 -4.94 -8.17
CA LEU A 227 7.26 -5.60 -9.31
C LEU A 227 8.13 -4.60 -10.07
N ILE A 228 9.45 -4.70 -9.89
CA ILE A 228 10.43 -3.81 -10.49
C ILE A 228 11.34 -4.54 -11.49
N PRO A 229 11.99 -3.84 -12.43
CA PRO A 229 13.10 -4.42 -13.17
C PRO A 229 14.19 -4.93 -12.23
N PRO A 230 15.01 -5.93 -12.63
CA PRO A 230 16.11 -6.38 -11.80
C PRO A 230 16.97 -5.21 -11.32
N PRO A 231 17.18 -5.07 -9.99
CA PRO A 231 17.86 -3.90 -9.45
C PRO A 231 19.33 -3.88 -9.86
N SER A 232 19.79 -2.71 -10.26
CA SER A 232 21.20 -2.45 -10.57
C SER A 232 22.06 -2.27 -9.32
N ARG A 233 21.42 -2.17 -8.16
CA ARG A 233 22.00 -1.82 -6.86
C ARG A 233 22.68 -0.45 -6.85
N THR A 234 22.21 0.45 -7.71
CA THR A 234 22.55 1.87 -7.68
C THR A 234 21.45 2.63 -6.95
N ASN A 235 21.82 3.52 -6.03
CA ASN A 235 20.87 4.17 -5.13
C ASN A 235 19.75 4.90 -5.88
N HIS A 236 20.09 5.73 -6.86
CA HIS A 236 19.10 6.54 -7.56
C HIS A 236 18.25 5.75 -8.56
N GLY A 237 18.88 4.94 -9.41
CA GLY A 237 18.15 4.21 -10.47
C GLY A 237 17.15 3.20 -9.91
N ASP A 238 17.46 2.54 -8.81
CA ASP A 238 16.57 1.55 -8.20
C ASP A 238 15.42 2.21 -7.42
N VAL A 239 15.67 3.36 -6.76
CA VAL A 239 14.62 4.18 -6.15
C VAL A 239 13.63 4.68 -7.19
N ASP A 240 14.12 5.21 -8.32
CA ASP A 240 13.27 5.70 -9.40
C ASP A 240 12.43 4.56 -10.02
N SER A 241 13.04 3.39 -10.23
CA SER A 241 12.34 2.19 -10.73
C SER A 241 11.25 1.72 -9.77
N PHE A 242 11.52 1.76 -8.47
CA PHE A 242 10.54 1.45 -7.43
C PHE A 242 9.36 2.44 -7.45
N ILE A 243 9.64 3.73 -7.48
CA ILE A 243 8.64 4.80 -7.50
C ILE A 243 7.76 4.70 -8.75
N ASP A 244 8.34 4.46 -9.94
CA ASP A 244 7.60 4.27 -11.19
C ASP A 244 6.68 3.05 -11.12
N ALA A 245 7.18 1.91 -10.65
CA ALA A 245 6.40 0.70 -10.51
C ALA A 245 5.22 0.89 -9.53
N LEU A 246 5.47 1.55 -8.39
CA LEU A 246 4.44 1.84 -7.39
C LEU A 246 3.37 2.78 -7.97
N ALA A 247 3.77 3.87 -8.64
CA ALA A 247 2.85 4.82 -9.29
C ALA A 247 1.99 4.16 -10.37
N ARG A 248 2.52 3.13 -11.05
CA ARG A 248 1.79 2.35 -12.06
C ARG A 248 0.87 1.29 -11.47
N GLY A 249 0.94 1.01 -10.16
CA GLY A 249 0.16 -0.05 -9.52
C GLY A 249 0.69 -1.44 -9.83
N ARG A 250 1.96 -1.58 -10.16
CA ARG A 250 2.65 -2.87 -10.32
C ARG A 250 3.00 -3.45 -8.97
N CYS A 251 2.00 -3.64 -8.14
CA CYS A 251 2.17 -4.12 -6.78
C CYS A 251 0.95 -4.92 -6.30
N PHE A 252 1.18 -5.71 -5.27
CA PHE A 252 0.14 -6.46 -4.57
C PHE A 252 0.46 -6.50 -3.07
N ILE A 253 -0.49 -6.93 -2.27
CA ILE A 253 -0.40 -6.95 -0.81
C ILE A 253 -0.52 -8.38 -0.35
N ASP A 254 0.28 -8.79 0.64
CA ASP A 254 0.08 -10.03 1.37
C ASP A 254 0.02 -9.83 2.89
N TYR A 255 -0.64 -10.76 3.57
CA TYR A 255 -0.55 -10.95 5.01
C TYR A 255 0.36 -12.15 5.29
N ALA A 256 1.64 -11.86 5.48
CA ALA A 256 2.70 -12.87 5.52
C ALA A 256 2.57 -13.90 6.65
N LEU A 257 1.78 -13.61 7.70
CA LEU A 257 1.50 -14.58 8.76
C LEU A 257 0.61 -15.76 8.29
N LEU A 258 -0.12 -15.62 7.19
CA LEU A 258 -0.89 -16.71 6.57
C LEU A 258 -0.08 -17.43 5.49
N GLY A 259 0.92 -16.76 4.91
CA GLY A 259 1.77 -17.32 3.88
C GLY A 259 2.57 -16.24 3.16
N ASP A 260 3.73 -16.63 2.63
CA ASP A 260 4.55 -15.73 1.80
C ASP A 260 3.94 -15.60 0.41
N GLY A 261 3.54 -14.39 0.02
CA GLY A 261 2.97 -14.08 -1.29
C GLY A 261 3.98 -14.00 -2.43
N THR A 262 5.28 -14.13 -2.15
CA THR A 262 6.34 -14.05 -3.17
C THR A 262 6.06 -14.99 -4.33
N GLY A 263 6.08 -14.45 -5.56
CA GLY A 263 5.79 -15.20 -6.78
C GLY A 263 4.32 -15.22 -7.18
N PHE A 264 3.43 -14.50 -6.47
CA PHE A 264 2.07 -14.28 -6.94
C PHE A 264 2.06 -13.55 -8.30
N GLN A 265 1.17 -14.00 -9.19
CA GLN A 265 1.00 -13.39 -10.51
C GLN A 265 -0.48 -13.17 -10.80
N PHE A 266 -0.81 -11.99 -11.30
CA PHE A 266 -2.09 -11.68 -11.91
C PHE A 266 -1.84 -10.95 -13.22
N THR A 267 -2.22 -11.59 -14.32
CA THR A 267 -1.99 -11.12 -15.69
C THR A 267 -3.25 -11.19 -16.51
N ALA A 268 -3.30 -10.40 -17.58
CA ALA A 268 -4.30 -10.53 -18.63
C ALA A 268 -3.63 -10.66 -20.00
N SER A 269 -4.33 -11.27 -20.94
CA SER A 269 -3.90 -11.37 -22.33
C SER A 269 -5.02 -10.95 -23.26
N GLN A 270 -4.68 -10.19 -24.31
CA GLN A 270 -5.60 -9.77 -25.37
C GLN A 270 -4.84 -9.59 -26.67
N ASP A 271 -5.33 -10.19 -27.76
CA ASP A 271 -4.73 -10.10 -29.11
C ASP A 271 -3.22 -10.46 -29.14
N GLY A 272 -2.78 -11.41 -28.32
CA GLY A 272 -1.38 -11.85 -28.23
C GLY A 272 -0.47 -10.90 -27.42
N LEU A 273 -1.01 -9.87 -26.77
CA LEU A 273 -0.31 -8.99 -25.86
C LEU A 273 -0.63 -9.37 -24.41
N ASP A 274 0.37 -9.27 -23.56
CA ASP A 274 0.24 -9.53 -22.12
C ASP A 274 0.20 -8.21 -21.34
N TYR A 275 -0.63 -8.20 -20.33
CA TYR A 275 -0.86 -7.09 -19.40
C TYR A 275 -0.70 -7.57 -17.96
N GLN A 276 -0.32 -6.67 -17.06
CA GLN A 276 -0.12 -6.97 -15.66
C GLN A 276 -0.85 -5.95 -14.77
N MET A 277 -0.81 -6.16 -13.46
CA MET A 277 -1.37 -5.22 -12.48
C MET A 277 -0.98 -3.77 -12.81
N GLY A 278 -1.96 -2.87 -12.74
CA GLY A 278 -1.82 -1.46 -13.07
C GLY A 278 -2.02 -1.12 -14.56
N ASP A 279 -2.03 -2.09 -15.45
CA ASP A 279 -2.25 -1.84 -16.88
C ASP A 279 -3.74 -1.64 -17.20
N SER A 280 -3.96 -1.02 -18.37
CA SER A 280 -5.30 -0.88 -18.96
C SER A 280 -5.27 -1.42 -20.38
N LEU A 281 -6.34 -2.12 -20.77
CA LEU A 281 -6.52 -2.69 -22.10
C LEU A 281 -7.89 -2.31 -22.68
N PRO A 282 -8.05 -2.29 -24.03
CA PRO A 282 -9.28 -1.85 -24.65
C PRO A 282 -10.41 -2.87 -24.46
N ALA A 283 -11.63 -2.37 -24.24
CA ALA A 283 -12.84 -3.19 -24.16
C ALA A 283 -13.32 -3.66 -25.54
N GLY A 284 -14.29 -4.59 -25.52
CA GLY A 284 -14.96 -5.07 -26.75
C GLY A 284 -14.20 -6.15 -27.51
N ARG A 285 -13.15 -6.72 -26.93
CA ARG A 285 -12.39 -7.86 -27.45
C ARG A 285 -12.17 -8.88 -26.35
N PRO A 286 -12.13 -10.18 -26.64
CA PRO A 286 -11.91 -11.20 -25.61
C PRO A 286 -10.63 -10.95 -24.80
N VAL A 287 -10.74 -11.12 -23.49
CA VAL A 287 -9.63 -10.99 -22.53
C VAL A 287 -9.52 -12.28 -21.74
N GLY A 288 -8.33 -12.86 -21.70
CA GLY A 288 -7.99 -13.97 -20.82
C GLY A 288 -7.29 -13.45 -19.57
N PHE A 289 -7.81 -13.75 -18.38
CA PHE A 289 -7.17 -13.49 -17.11
C PHE A 289 -6.52 -14.76 -16.58
N ARG A 290 -5.33 -14.62 -15.98
CA ARG A 290 -4.62 -15.71 -15.32
C ARG A 290 -4.13 -15.24 -13.95
N VAL A 291 -4.39 -16.07 -12.95
CA VAL A 291 -3.90 -15.91 -11.57
C VAL A 291 -3.04 -17.12 -11.22
N GLN A 292 -1.91 -16.87 -10.59
CA GLN A 292 -1.06 -17.91 -9.99
C GLN A 292 -0.70 -17.50 -8.56
N CYS A 293 -1.09 -18.33 -7.59
CA CYS A 293 -0.72 -18.19 -6.18
C CYS A 293 0.45 -19.13 -5.84
N PRO A 294 1.38 -18.72 -4.96
CA PRO A 294 2.50 -19.56 -4.55
C PRO A 294 2.10 -20.78 -3.69
N GLN A 295 0.90 -20.74 -3.12
CA GLN A 295 0.33 -21.83 -2.32
C GLN A 295 -1.19 -21.92 -2.50
N PRO A 296 -1.84 -23.04 -2.12
CA PRO A 296 -3.29 -23.21 -2.23
C PRO A 296 -4.06 -22.17 -1.42
N ALA A 297 -5.07 -21.56 -2.03
CA ALA A 297 -5.96 -20.55 -1.46
C ALA A 297 -7.33 -20.61 -2.13
N GLU A 298 -8.34 -20.00 -1.51
CA GLU A 298 -9.55 -19.56 -2.20
C GLU A 298 -9.20 -18.32 -3.01
N ILE A 299 -9.15 -18.44 -4.34
CA ILE A 299 -8.82 -17.35 -5.27
C ILE A 299 -10.11 -16.77 -5.81
N ILE A 300 -10.30 -15.47 -5.69
CA ILE A 300 -11.50 -14.76 -6.13
C ILE A 300 -11.10 -13.69 -7.13
N LEU A 301 -11.52 -13.80 -8.37
CA LEU A 301 -11.43 -12.72 -9.36
C LEU A 301 -12.67 -11.83 -9.20
N LEU A 302 -12.45 -10.54 -8.97
CA LEU A 302 -13.51 -9.55 -8.85
C LEU A 302 -13.49 -8.62 -10.06
N ARG A 303 -14.68 -8.17 -10.44
CA ARG A 303 -14.87 -7.06 -11.39
C ARG A 303 -15.73 -6.00 -10.73
N ASP A 304 -15.20 -4.77 -10.66
CA ASP A 304 -15.88 -3.62 -10.03
C ASP A 304 -16.36 -3.92 -8.59
N GLY A 305 -15.56 -4.71 -7.84
CA GLY A 305 -15.85 -5.13 -6.47
C GLY A 305 -16.79 -6.34 -6.33
N ALA A 306 -17.42 -6.81 -7.42
CA ALA A 306 -18.26 -7.98 -7.40
C ALA A 306 -17.50 -9.25 -7.84
N ALA A 307 -17.71 -10.39 -7.16
CA ALA A 307 -17.07 -11.64 -7.54
C ALA A 307 -17.53 -12.08 -8.95
N GLU A 308 -16.60 -12.26 -9.86
CA GLU A 308 -16.82 -12.77 -11.21
C GLU A 308 -16.61 -14.29 -11.27
N LEU A 309 -15.56 -14.78 -10.59
CA LEU A 309 -15.24 -16.19 -10.49
C LEU A 309 -14.48 -16.46 -9.19
N ALA A 310 -14.71 -17.63 -8.59
CA ALA A 310 -13.92 -18.12 -7.45
C ALA A 310 -13.51 -19.58 -7.67
N ALA A 311 -12.32 -19.96 -7.21
CA ALA A 311 -11.80 -21.32 -7.27
C ALA A 311 -10.84 -21.59 -6.11
N ASP A 312 -10.81 -22.81 -5.62
CA ASP A 312 -9.81 -23.29 -4.67
C ASP A 312 -8.62 -23.88 -5.42
N GLY A 313 -7.41 -23.54 -4.98
CA GLY A 313 -6.17 -24.07 -5.55
C GLY A 313 -5.05 -23.06 -5.64
N THR A 314 -4.12 -23.27 -6.57
CA THR A 314 -2.99 -22.38 -6.83
C THR A 314 -3.13 -21.57 -8.10
N ALA A 315 -4.15 -21.84 -8.92
CA ALA A 315 -4.33 -21.15 -10.19
C ALA A 315 -5.82 -20.92 -10.49
N LEU A 316 -6.10 -19.81 -11.18
CA LEU A 316 -7.42 -19.51 -11.72
C LEU A 316 -7.23 -18.91 -13.12
N GLU A 317 -7.99 -19.42 -14.10
CA GLU A 317 -8.07 -18.87 -15.44
C GLU A 317 -9.51 -18.48 -15.74
N HIS A 318 -9.70 -17.34 -16.38
CA HIS A 318 -11.01 -16.81 -16.75
C HIS A 318 -10.93 -16.07 -18.07
N SER A 319 -11.93 -16.26 -18.91
CA SER A 319 -12.04 -15.54 -20.19
C SER A 319 -13.33 -14.76 -20.24
N THR A 320 -13.26 -13.52 -20.68
CA THR A 320 -14.42 -12.64 -20.86
C THR A 320 -14.53 -12.18 -22.32
N ASP A 321 -15.69 -11.65 -22.69
CA ASP A 321 -15.92 -10.98 -23.98
C ASP A 321 -15.29 -9.58 -24.07
N GLY A 322 -14.49 -9.18 -23.07
CA GLY A 322 -13.89 -7.85 -22.98
C GLY A 322 -14.82 -6.78 -22.43
N ARG A 323 -15.72 -7.18 -21.53
CA ARG A 323 -16.58 -6.22 -20.81
C ARG A 323 -15.73 -5.23 -20.03
N PRO A 324 -16.04 -3.91 -20.11
CA PRO A 324 -15.39 -2.90 -19.30
C PRO A 324 -15.49 -3.22 -17.80
N GLY A 325 -14.47 -2.87 -17.04
CA GLY A 325 -14.42 -3.02 -15.59
C GLY A 325 -13.01 -2.97 -15.04
N ALA A 326 -12.91 -2.77 -13.75
CA ALA A 326 -11.67 -2.88 -12.99
C ALA A 326 -11.61 -4.29 -12.37
N TYR A 327 -10.66 -5.10 -12.83
CA TYR A 327 -10.50 -6.49 -12.40
C TYR A 327 -9.36 -6.58 -11.40
N ARG A 328 -9.59 -7.25 -10.27
CA ARG A 328 -8.58 -7.54 -9.27
C ARG A 328 -8.79 -8.91 -8.62
N VAL A 329 -7.79 -9.37 -7.88
CA VAL A 329 -7.81 -10.65 -7.20
C VAL A 329 -7.76 -10.46 -5.69
N GLU A 330 -8.60 -11.20 -4.98
CA GLU A 330 -8.43 -11.52 -3.57
C GLU A 330 -8.09 -12.99 -3.44
N ALA A 331 -7.18 -13.33 -2.51
CA ALA A 331 -6.98 -14.70 -2.10
C ALA A 331 -7.14 -14.85 -0.58
N ARG A 332 -7.72 -15.98 -0.15
CA ARG A 332 -8.00 -16.25 1.26
C ARG A 332 -7.45 -17.61 1.67
N ILE A 333 -6.87 -17.68 2.85
CA ILE A 333 -6.42 -18.92 3.48
C ILE A 333 -7.23 -19.11 4.76
N ASN A 334 -7.88 -20.26 4.90
CA ASN A 334 -8.78 -20.55 6.03
C ASN A 334 -9.84 -19.44 6.23
N ARG A 335 -10.40 -18.91 5.14
CA ARG A 335 -11.36 -17.79 5.10
C ARG A 335 -10.82 -16.44 5.59
N LYS A 336 -9.52 -16.34 5.91
CA LYS A 336 -8.88 -15.07 6.30
C LYS A 336 -8.29 -14.39 5.08
N PRO A 337 -8.39 -13.06 4.95
CA PRO A 337 -7.77 -12.30 3.88
C PRO A 337 -6.25 -12.53 3.89
N TRP A 338 -5.71 -12.92 2.74
CA TRP A 338 -4.28 -13.18 2.60
C TRP A 338 -3.62 -12.28 1.57
N LEU A 339 -4.22 -12.15 0.38
CA LEU A 339 -3.59 -11.44 -0.73
C LEU A 339 -4.59 -10.57 -1.47
N PHE A 340 -4.14 -9.37 -1.89
CA PHE A 340 -4.89 -8.41 -2.70
C PHE A 340 -4.03 -7.91 -3.85
N SER A 341 -4.47 -8.15 -5.10
CA SER A 341 -3.79 -7.58 -6.26
C SER A 341 -4.25 -6.15 -6.53
N ASN A 342 -3.43 -5.35 -7.20
CA ASN A 342 -3.93 -4.16 -7.88
C ASN A 342 -4.74 -4.54 -9.14
N HIS A 343 -5.48 -3.57 -9.67
CA HIS A 343 -6.38 -3.78 -10.80
C HIS A 343 -5.65 -3.92 -12.14
N ILE A 344 -6.22 -4.75 -13.01
CA ILE A 344 -6.08 -4.66 -14.47
C ILE A 344 -7.40 -4.12 -15.00
N CYS A 345 -7.38 -3.01 -15.73
CA CYS A 345 -8.59 -2.32 -16.15
C CYS A 345 -8.90 -2.57 -17.62
N VAL A 346 -10.11 -3.07 -17.92
CA VAL A 346 -10.65 -3.11 -19.28
C VAL A 346 -11.47 -1.83 -19.48
N ARG A 347 -11.03 -0.95 -20.39
CA ARG A 347 -11.64 0.37 -20.57
C ARG A 347 -12.27 0.51 -21.95
N ALA A 348 -13.47 1.07 -21.99
CA ALA A 348 -14.02 1.54 -23.26
C ALA A 348 -13.03 2.53 -23.89
N GLY A 349 -12.70 2.37 -25.17
CA GLY A 349 -11.88 3.34 -25.89
C GLY A 349 -12.52 4.72 -25.79
N GLU A 350 -11.75 5.75 -25.57
CA GLU A 350 -12.22 7.11 -25.83
C GLU A 350 -12.65 7.11 -27.31
N GLU A 351 -13.94 7.33 -27.58
CA GLU A 351 -14.37 7.62 -28.95
C GLU A 351 -13.52 8.82 -29.41
N GLU A 352 -12.65 8.60 -30.39
CA GLU A 352 -11.97 9.72 -31.07
C GLU A 352 -13.04 10.74 -31.42
N GLY A 353 -13.03 11.85 -30.68
CA GLY A 353 -14.03 12.88 -30.79
C GLY A 353 -14.16 13.25 -32.26
N LYS A 354 -15.31 12.94 -32.85
CA LYS A 354 -15.71 13.48 -34.16
C LYS A 354 -15.49 14.99 -34.11
N LYS A 355 -14.34 15.43 -34.64
CA LYS A 355 -14.14 16.84 -34.98
C LYS A 355 -15.29 17.19 -35.91
N LYS A 356 -16.37 17.76 -35.36
CA LYS A 356 -17.35 18.49 -36.16
C LYS A 356 -16.61 19.64 -36.84
N ARG A 357 -16.26 19.42 -38.09
CA ARG A 357 -15.94 20.52 -38.99
C ARG A 357 -17.21 21.38 -39.07
N ARG A 358 -17.15 22.57 -38.58
CA ARG A 358 -17.94 23.72 -39.00
C ARG A 358 -16.97 24.87 -39.29
#